data_4dbe00a6f7225becbcfe409b5b412d86
#
_entry.id   4dbe00a6f7225becbcfe409b5b412d86
#
_cell.length_a   1.000
_cell.length_b   1.000
_cell.length_c   1.000
_cell.angle_alpha   90.00
_cell.angle_beta   90.00
_cell.angle_gamma   90.00
#
_symmetry.space_group_name_H-M   'P 1'
#
loop_
_entity.id
_entity.type
_entity.pdbx_description
1 polymer ?
#
loop_
_entity_poly.entity_id
_entity_poly.type
_entity_poly.pdbx_seq_one_letter_code
_entity_poly.pdbx_strand_id
1 'polypeptide(L)'
;VQGQNFAYFTAQTQPPEVLEGRHYLPSASLMAAEYLSAEEEQGFFLVIEGSQIDWAGHANDDHALVKELMDFDQTINNLLNFARKRGDTLVLVTADHETGGLAIDEGSKIGRLKLTFNLNDHTATMIPVFAYGPKAELFSGIYENTDLYHKMREAMGWEAKESHTYRPSR
;
A
#
# COMPACT_ATOMS: atom_id res chain seq x y z
N VAL A 1 5.18 -18.85 -17.89
CA VAL A 1 4.62 -17.58 -18.40
C VAL A 1 5.74 -16.54 -18.53
N GLN A 2 6.98 -17.01 -18.74
CA GLN A 2 8.18 -16.18 -18.78
C GLN A 2 8.12 -15.20 -19.98
N GLY A 3 8.30 -13.90 -19.71
CA GLY A 3 8.31 -12.85 -20.74
C GLY A 3 6.94 -12.48 -21.33
N GLN A 4 5.83 -12.89 -20.73
CA GLN A 4 4.47 -12.55 -21.20
C GLN A 4 3.71 -11.70 -20.16
N ASN A 5 3.05 -10.65 -20.63
CA ASN A 5 2.06 -9.94 -19.83
C ASN A 5 0.88 -10.88 -19.53
N PHE A 6 0.44 -10.90 -18.29
CA PHE A 6 -0.72 -11.68 -17.90
C PHE A 6 -1.61 -10.88 -16.93
N ALA A 7 -2.86 -11.25 -16.86
CA ALA A 7 -3.81 -10.78 -15.86
C ALA A 7 -4.53 -11.99 -15.24
N TYR A 8 -4.77 -11.93 -13.96
CA TYR A 8 -5.52 -12.94 -13.23
C TYR A 8 -6.54 -12.27 -12.30
N PHE A 9 -7.81 -12.61 -12.44
CA PHE A 9 -8.91 -12.08 -11.64
C PHE A 9 -9.37 -13.14 -10.65
N THR A 10 -9.25 -12.85 -9.37
CA THR A 10 -9.64 -13.77 -8.28
C THR A 10 -11.13 -13.71 -7.96
N ALA A 11 -11.82 -12.65 -8.39
CA ALA A 11 -13.25 -12.42 -8.17
C ALA A 11 -13.85 -11.61 -9.33
N GLN A 12 -15.17 -11.57 -9.42
CA GLN A 12 -15.88 -10.79 -10.45
C GLN A 12 -15.93 -9.29 -10.12
N THR A 13 -15.91 -8.94 -8.85
CA THR A 13 -15.92 -7.57 -8.34
C THR A 13 -14.71 -7.34 -7.42
N GLN A 14 -14.92 -7.14 -6.12
CA GLN A 14 -13.84 -7.09 -5.14
C GLN A 14 -13.46 -8.49 -4.64
N PRO A 15 -12.23 -8.70 -4.17
CA PRO A 15 -11.85 -9.95 -3.51
C PRO A 15 -12.61 -10.12 -2.18
N PRO A 16 -12.86 -11.35 -1.74
CA PRO A 16 -13.44 -11.59 -0.42
C PRO A 16 -12.51 -11.11 0.71
N GLU A 17 -13.07 -10.90 1.88
CA GLU A 17 -12.30 -10.59 3.09
C GLU A 17 -11.46 -11.78 3.58
N VAL A 18 -10.46 -11.50 4.42
CA VAL A 18 -9.68 -12.54 5.12
C VAL A 18 -10.60 -13.45 5.93
N LEU A 19 -11.62 -12.87 6.59
CA LEU A 19 -12.61 -13.62 7.36
C LEU A 19 -13.47 -14.56 6.50
N GLU A 20 -13.58 -14.28 5.20
CA GLU A 20 -14.26 -15.11 4.21
C GLU A 20 -13.32 -16.12 3.51
N GLY A 21 -12.06 -16.21 3.96
CA GLY A 21 -11.10 -17.20 3.51
C GLY A 21 -10.09 -16.71 2.45
N ARG A 22 -9.93 -15.42 2.23
CA ARG A 22 -8.85 -14.89 1.40
C ARG A 22 -7.52 -14.97 2.16
N HIS A 23 -6.56 -15.70 1.60
CA HIS A 23 -5.24 -15.90 2.24
C HIS A 23 -4.05 -15.73 1.28
N TYR A 24 -4.27 -15.17 0.09
CA TYR A 24 -3.25 -15.14 -0.96
C TYR A 24 -2.40 -13.86 -0.97
N LEU A 25 -2.85 -12.73 -0.39
CA LEU A 25 -2.18 -11.44 -0.57
C LEU A 25 -0.71 -11.47 -0.15
N PRO A 26 -0.32 -12.01 1.03
CA PRO A 26 1.09 -12.04 1.44
C PRO A 26 1.98 -12.88 0.52
N SER A 27 1.49 -14.03 0.07
CA SER A 27 2.25 -14.93 -0.81
C SER A 27 2.28 -14.46 -2.26
N ALA A 28 1.16 -14.00 -2.79
CA ALA A 28 1.08 -13.48 -4.15
C ALA A 28 1.93 -12.23 -4.35
N SER A 29 1.96 -11.34 -3.34
CA SER A 29 2.80 -10.14 -3.35
C SER A 29 4.29 -10.47 -3.39
N LEU A 30 4.73 -11.43 -2.58
CA LEU A 30 6.12 -11.89 -2.61
C LEU A 30 6.46 -12.56 -3.95
N MET A 31 5.60 -13.44 -4.46
CA MET A 31 5.80 -14.09 -5.77
C MET A 31 5.87 -13.06 -6.90
N ALA A 32 5.05 -12.01 -6.87
CA ALA A 32 5.09 -10.94 -7.86
C ALA A 32 6.43 -10.18 -7.82
N ALA A 33 6.91 -9.84 -6.62
CA ALA A 33 8.21 -9.18 -6.45
C ALA A 33 9.37 -10.05 -6.93
N GLU A 34 9.36 -11.35 -6.59
CA GLU A 34 10.37 -12.33 -7.04
C GLU A 34 10.33 -12.50 -8.56
N TYR A 35 9.14 -12.65 -9.15
CA TYR A 35 8.97 -12.80 -10.59
C TYR A 35 9.49 -11.57 -11.34
N LEU A 36 9.02 -10.37 -10.98
CA LEU A 36 9.43 -9.13 -11.65
C LEU A 36 10.93 -8.87 -11.51
N SER A 37 11.51 -9.18 -10.34
CA SER A 37 12.93 -8.99 -10.11
C SER A 37 13.83 -9.96 -10.88
N ALA A 38 13.32 -11.09 -11.33
CA ALA A 38 14.05 -12.08 -12.10
C ALA A 38 14.04 -11.80 -13.61
N GLU A 39 13.02 -11.06 -14.10
CA GLU A 39 12.78 -10.84 -15.52
C GLU A 39 13.38 -9.50 -16.04
N GLU A 40 13.62 -8.53 -15.14
CA GLU A 40 13.94 -7.17 -15.53
C GLU A 40 15.32 -6.71 -15.06
N GLU A 41 16.26 -6.56 -16.00
CA GLU A 41 17.58 -5.95 -15.75
C GLU A 41 17.50 -4.47 -15.38
N GLN A 42 16.44 -3.77 -15.79
CA GLN A 42 16.23 -2.34 -15.53
C GLN A 42 15.46 -2.03 -14.26
N GLY A 43 15.07 -3.06 -13.48
CA GLY A 43 14.25 -2.93 -12.30
C GLY A 43 12.75 -3.02 -12.58
N PHE A 44 11.94 -2.90 -11.55
CA PHE A 44 10.48 -3.01 -11.64
C PHE A 44 9.78 -2.00 -10.73
N PHE A 45 8.51 -1.75 -11.02
CA PHE A 45 7.58 -1.01 -10.17
C PHE A 45 6.36 -1.90 -9.87
N LEU A 46 6.07 -2.11 -8.59
CA LEU A 46 4.99 -2.98 -8.14
C LEU A 46 4.10 -2.22 -7.17
N VAL A 47 2.80 -2.22 -7.42
CA VAL A 47 1.77 -1.68 -6.51
C VAL A 47 1.00 -2.84 -5.91
N ILE A 48 0.84 -2.84 -4.60
CA ILE A 48 0.10 -3.85 -3.83
C ILE A 48 -0.89 -3.12 -2.95
N GLU A 49 -2.14 -3.53 -3.00
CA GLU A 49 -3.22 -2.89 -2.27
C GLU A 49 -3.84 -3.83 -1.24
N GLY A 50 -3.94 -3.35 0.01
CA GLY A 50 -4.75 -3.96 1.06
C GLY A 50 -6.18 -3.41 1.02
N SER A 51 -6.89 -3.58 -0.09
CA SER A 51 -8.16 -2.89 -0.40
C SER A 51 -9.27 -3.14 0.61
N GLN A 52 -9.32 -4.30 1.25
CA GLN A 52 -10.38 -4.64 2.20
C GLN A 52 -10.28 -3.90 3.55
N ILE A 53 -9.15 -3.24 3.84
CA ILE A 53 -9.02 -2.35 5.00
C ILE A 53 -10.00 -1.18 4.86
N ASP A 54 -10.07 -0.57 3.68
CA ASP A 54 -11.00 0.51 3.38
C ASP A 54 -12.47 0.06 3.47
N TRP A 55 -12.80 -1.07 2.87
CA TRP A 55 -14.16 -1.64 2.92
C TRP A 55 -14.61 -1.92 4.36
N ALA A 56 -13.73 -2.46 5.20
CA ALA A 56 -14.02 -2.68 6.62
C ALA A 56 -14.21 -1.34 7.37
N GLY A 57 -13.44 -0.30 7.01
CA GLY A 57 -13.61 1.07 7.51
C GLY A 57 -14.98 1.64 7.17
N HIS A 58 -15.42 1.52 5.90
CA HIS A 58 -16.76 1.93 5.46
C HIS A 58 -17.89 1.19 6.18
N ALA A 59 -17.68 -0.09 6.47
CA ALA A 59 -18.63 -0.91 7.23
C ALA A 59 -18.60 -0.63 8.74
N ASN A 60 -17.62 0.13 9.25
CA ASN A 60 -17.35 0.30 10.68
C ASN A 60 -17.17 -1.05 11.40
N ASP A 61 -16.59 -2.03 10.69
CA ASP A 61 -16.32 -3.37 11.21
C ASP A 61 -14.90 -3.45 11.78
N ASP A 62 -14.77 -3.29 13.08
CA ASP A 62 -13.51 -3.31 13.80
C ASP A 62 -12.81 -4.68 13.71
N HIS A 63 -13.55 -5.77 13.68
CA HIS A 63 -13.00 -7.12 13.60
C HIS A 63 -12.43 -7.43 12.21
N ALA A 64 -13.17 -7.13 11.15
CA ALA A 64 -12.71 -7.25 9.77
C ALA A 64 -11.50 -6.35 9.53
N LEU A 65 -11.56 -5.07 9.92
CA LEU A 65 -10.49 -4.10 9.75
C LEU A 65 -9.17 -4.56 10.38
N VAL A 66 -9.21 -5.04 11.63
CA VAL A 66 -8.01 -5.55 12.31
C VAL A 66 -7.44 -6.78 11.60
N LYS A 67 -8.29 -7.68 11.08
CA LYS A 67 -7.84 -8.86 10.34
C LYS A 67 -7.20 -8.50 9.00
N GLU A 68 -7.79 -7.60 8.27
CA GLU A 68 -7.25 -7.08 7.01
C GLU A 68 -5.92 -6.37 7.22
N LEU A 69 -5.82 -5.54 8.26
CA LEU A 69 -4.58 -4.85 8.59
C LEU A 69 -3.46 -5.84 8.97
N MET A 70 -3.76 -6.91 9.70
CA MET A 70 -2.78 -7.93 10.04
C MET A 70 -2.32 -8.74 8.83
N ASP A 71 -3.20 -9.04 7.88
CA ASP A 71 -2.84 -9.69 6.61
C ASP A 71 -1.94 -8.79 5.75
N PHE A 72 -2.24 -7.50 5.73
CA PHE A 72 -1.41 -6.51 5.05
C PHE A 72 -0.06 -6.30 5.75
N ASP A 73 -0.01 -6.28 7.08
CA ASP A 73 1.25 -6.24 7.85
C ASP A 73 2.14 -7.45 7.53
N GLN A 74 1.57 -8.64 7.41
CA GLN A 74 2.30 -9.82 6.96
C GLN A 74 2.83 -9.68 5.54
N THR A 75 2.06 -9.05 4.65
CA THR A 75 2.47 -8.72 3.28
C THR A 75 3.68 -7.79 3.30
N ILE A 76 3.60 -6.71 4.08
CA ILE A 76 4.70 -5.75 4.25
C ILE A 76 5.96 -6.45 4.81
N ASN A 77 5.79 -7.30 5.82
CA ASN A 77 6.92 -8.04 6.40
C ASN A 77 7.63 -8.92 5.37
N ASN A 78 6.90 -9.62 4.51
CA ASN A 78 7.46 -10.44 3.44
C ASN A 78 8.27 -9.59 2.45
N LEU A 79 7.74 -8.44 2.05
CA LEU A 79 8.38 -7.51 1.12
C LEU A 79 9.60 -6.81 1.74
N LEU A 80 9.55 -6.45 3.01
CA LEU A 80 10.71 -5.92 3.72
C LEU A 80 11.84 -6.95 3.81
N ASN A 81 11.51 -8.23 4.04
CA ASN A 81 12.52 -9.30 4.04
C ASN A 81 13.10 -9.53 2.65
N PHE A 82 12.29 -9.45 1.60
CA PHE A 82 12.76 -9.46 0.22
C PHE A 82 13.71 -8.29 -0.06
N ALA A 83 13.31 -7.06 0.28
CA ALA A 83 14.10 -5.86 0.07
C ALA A 83 15.43 -5.91 0.85
N ARG A 84 15.43 -6.38 2.11
CA ARG A 84 16.65 -6.54 2.92
C ARG A 84 17.65 -7.50 2.29
N LYS A 85 17.18 -8.61 1.73
CA LYS A 85 18.04 -9.60 1.07
C LYS A 85 18.68 -9.06 -0.20
N ARG A 86 17.93 -8.23 -0.95
CA ARG A 86 18.42 -7.65 -2.20
C ARG A 86 19.32 -6.43 -1.97
N GLY A 87 18.95 -5.54 -1.08
CA GLY A 87 19.67 -4.29 -0.81
C GLY A 87 19.46 -3.16 -1.83
N ASP A 88 18.73 -3.42 -2.92
CA ASP A 88 18.48 -2.51 -4.05
C ASP A 88 17.01 -2.10 -4.21
N THR A 89 16.14 -2.54 -3.30
CA THR A 89 14.70 -2.37 -3.39
C THR A 89 14.22 -1.33 -2.38
N LEU A 90 13.52 -0.30 -2.88
CA LEU A 90 12.78 0.67 -2.09
C LEU A 90 11.37 0.13 -1.81
N VAL A 91 10.95 0.13 -0.57
CA VAL A 91 9.59 -0.21 -0.14
C VAL A 91 8.93 1.05 0.44
N LEU A 92 7.77 1.40 -0.09
CA LEU A 92 6.92 2.48 0.43
C LEU A 92 5.62 1.88 0.95
N VAL A 93 5.17 2.35 2.11
CA VAL A 93 3.87 1.99 2.68
C VAL A 93 3.12 3.27 2.99
N THR A 94 1.93 3.42 2.43
CA THR A 94 1.07 4.59 2.61
C THR A 94 -0.38 4.21 2.35
N ALA A 95 -1.28 5.16 2.46
CA ALA A 95 -2.66 5.06 1.99
C ALA A 95 -3.00 6.30 1.16
N ASP A 96 -4.10 6.27 0.43
CA ASP A 96 -4.66 7.39 -0.30
C ASP A 96 -5.51 8.30 0.62
N HIS A 97 -6.19 7.73 1.63
CA HIS A 97 -6.97 8.42 2.65
C HIS A 97 -7.15 7.56 3.91
N GLU A 98 -7.75 8.13 4.92
CA GLU A 98 -8.31 7.46 6.08
C GLU A 98 -9.80 7.20 5.86
N THR A 99 -10.34 6.11 6.43
CA THR A 99 -11.75 5.72 6.32
C THR A 99 -12.35 5.41 7.68
N GLY A 100 -13.57 5.91 7.92
CA GLY A 100 -14.35 5.66 9.11
C GLY A 100 -14.12 6.64 10.25
N GLY A 101 -13.14 7.52 10.19
CA GLY A 101 -12.75 8.38 11.30
C GLY A 101 -12.35 7.56 12.51
N LEU A 102 -11.59 6.48 12.29
CA LEU A 102 -11.20 5.47 13.27
C LEU A 102 -10.36 6.07 14.40
N ALA A 103 -10.75 5.77 15.63
CA ALA A 103 -9.97 6.06 16.83
C ALA A 103 -9.72 4.81 17.68
N ILE A 104 -8.56 4.77 18.34
CA ILE A 104 -8.24 3.77 19.36
C ILE A 104 -8.57 4.38 20.71
N ASP A 105 -9.58 3.84 21.40
CA ASP A 105 -10.12 4.40 22.62
C ASP A 105 -9.32 4.04 23.88
N GLU A 106 -9.56 4.81 24.93
CA GLU A 106 -9.01 4.57 26.27
C GLU A 106 -9.41 3.18 26.80
N GLY A 107 -8.45 2.51 27.41
CA GLY A 107 -8.61 1.14 27.92
C GLY A 107 -8.32 0.05 26.89
N SER A 108 -7.86 0.41 25.69
CA SER A 108 -7.26 -0.54 24.75
C SER A 108 -6.00 -1.16 25.36
N LYS A 109 -5.77 -2.43 25.04
CA LYS A 109 -4.60 -3.21 25.46
C LYS A 109 -4.08 -4.03 24.29
N ILE A 110 -2.82 -4.46 24.35
CA ILE A 110 -2.27 -5.41 23.38
C ILE A 110 -3.17 -6.66 23.34
N GLY A 111 -3.61 -7.02 22.14
CA GLY A 111 -4.51 -8.15 21.89
C GLY A 111 -6.00 -7.88 22.17
N ARG A 112 -6.36 -6.68 22.66
CA ARG A 112 -7.74 -6.26 22.86
C ARG A 112 -7.90 -4.76 22.64
N LEU A 113 -8.16 -4.37 21.41
CA LEU A 113 -8.46 -2.99 21.06
C LEU A 113 -9.92 -2.65 21.38
N LYS A 114 -10.14 -1.39 21.71
CA LYS A 114 -11.44 -0.74 21.67
C LYS A 114 -11.36 0.30 20.57
N LEU A 115 -12.15 0.15 19.55
CA LEU A 115 -12.17 1.00 18.38
C LEU A 115 -13.51 1.73 18.29
N THR A 116 -13.47 2.98 17.87
CA THR A 116 -14.66 3.80 17.59
C THR A 116 -14.53 4.41 16.21
N PHE A 117 -15.62 4.41 15.45
CA PHE A 117 -15.75 5.04 14.17
C PHE A 117 -16.69 6.25 14.28
N ASN A 118 -16.35 7.36 13.61
CA ASN A 118 -17.15 8.58 13.64
C ASN A 118 -18.07 8.73 12.44
N LEU A 119 -17.75 8.04 11.34
CA LEU A 119 -18.51 8.07 10.09
C LEU A 119 -18.27 6.77 9.31
N ASN A 120 -18.88 6.67 8.14
CA ASN A 120 -18.72 5.53 7.22
C ASN A 120 -18.15 5.97 5.86
N ASP A 121 -17.39 7.05 5.83
CA ASP A 121 -16.81 7.65 4.65
C ASP A 121 -15.36 8.07 4.96
N HIS A 122 -14.70 8.70 4.02
CA HIS A 122 -13.31 9.13 4.15
C HIS A 122 -13.17 10.39 5.00
N THR A 123 -12.02 10.55 5.63
CA THR A 123 -11.65 11.79 6.33
C THR A 123 -10.44 12.45 5.68
N ALA A 124 -10.23 13.74 6.00
CA ALA A 124 -9.07 14.51 5.58
C ALA A 124 -7.89 14.40 6.58
N THR A 125 -7.82 13.32 7.34
CA THR A 125 -6.70 13.06 8.25
C THR A 125 -5.41 12.86 7.46
N MET A 126 -4.31 13.42 7.94
CA MET A 126 -2.99 13.21 7.32
C MET A 126 -2.60 11.74 7.37
N ILE A 127 -2.14 11.23 6.23
CA ILE A 127 -1.72 9.85 6.06
C ILE A 127 -0.20 9.74 6.24
N PRO A 128 0.30 8.79 7.04
CA PRO A 128 1.72 8.56 7.17
C PRO A 128 2.30 7.90 5.92
N VAL A 129 3.56 8.23 5.60
CA VAL A 129 4.37 7.52 4.60
C VAL A 129 5.55 6.88 5.31
N PHE A 130 5.70 5.58 5.16
CA PHE A 130 6.85 4.83 5.62
C PHE A 130 7.71 4.43 4.43
N ALA A 131 9.02 4.61 4.54
CA ALA A 131 9.95 4.27 3.48
C ALA A 131 11.12 3.44 4.03
N TYR A 132 11.52 2.42 3.29
CA TYR A 132 12.66 1.57 3.62
C TYR A 132 13.46 1.23 2.35
N GLY A 133 14.78 1.33 2.42
CA GLY A 133 15.68 0.96 1.33
C GLY A 133 16.36 2.17 0.68
N PRO A 134 16.97 2.00 -0.50
CA PRO A 134 17.66 3.09 -1.19
C PRO A 134 16.74 4.27 -1.48
N LYS A 135 17.24 5.50 -1.23
CA LYS A 135 16.51 6.76 -1.42
C LYS A 135 15.26 6.95 -0.55
N ALA A 136 15.12 6.19 0.54
CA ALA A 136 14.02 6.33 1.49
C ALA A 136 13.94 7.75 2.10
N GLU A 137 15.07 8.45 2.21
CA GLU A 137 15.16 9.82 2.71
C GLU A 137 14.36 10.84 1.89
N LEU A 138 14.12 10.59 0.61
CA LEU A 138 13.30 11.44 -0.26
C LEU A 138 11.86 11.57 0.23
N PHE A 139 11.38 10.59 0.99
CA PHE A 139 9.99 10.50 1.45
C PHE A 139 9.77 11.08 2.84
N SER A 140 10.76 11.79 3.39
CA SER A 140 10.62 12.52 4.66
C SER A 140 9.85 13.82 4.47
N GLY A 141 9.14 14.26 5.55
CA GLY A 141 8.46 15.56 5.61
C GLY A 141 6.94 15.46 5.46
N ILE A 142 6.33 16.64 5.31
CA ILE A 142 4.88 16.80 5.07
C ILE A 142 4.74 17.41 3.68
N TYR A 143 3.95 16.81 2.83
CA TYR A 143 3.76 17.20 1.45
C TYR A 143 2.42 16.69 0.91
N GLU A 144 2.00 17.17 -0.24
CA GLU A 144 0.78 16.71 -0.90
C GLU A 144 0.93 15.26 -1.40
N ASN A 145 -0.14 14.48 -1.38
CA ASN A 145 -0.11 13.08 -1.85
C ASN A 145 0.36 12.96 -3.31
N THR A 146 0.08 13.94 -4.14
CA THR A 146 0.54 14.00 -5.54
C THR A 146 2.06 14.10 -5.68
N ASP A 147 2.77 14.59 -4.66
CA ASP A 147 4.23 14.67 -4.65
C ASP A 147 4.88 13.28 -4.59
N LEU A 148 4.16 12.26 -4.08
CA LEU A 148 4.63 10.87 -4.09
C LEU A 148 5.00 10.41 -5.50
N TYR A 149 4.22 10.79 -6.51
CA TYR A 149 4.53 10.48 -7.90
C TYR A 149 5.91 11.03 -8.33
N HIS A 150 6.19 12.27 -8.02
CA HIS A 150 7.46 12.92 -8.37
C HIS A 150 8.63 12.29 -7.61
N LYS A 151 8.46 12.02 -6.31
CA LYS A 151 9.47 11.37 -5.46
C LYS A 151 9.77 9.94 -5.92
N MET A 152 8.76 9.17 -6.29
CA MET A 152 8.94 7.81 -6.84
C MET A 152 9.69 7.84 -8.17
N ARG A 153 9.38 8.78 -9.08
CA ARG A 153 10.12 8.94 -10.32
C ARG A 153 11.59 9.31 -10.10
N GLU A 154 11.85 10.22 -9.17
CA GLU A 154 13.22 10.59 -8.77
C GLU A 154 13.95 9.38 -8.18
N ALA A 155 13.29 8.62 -7.32
CA ALA A 155 13.85 7.39 -6.74
C ALA A 155 14.23 6.37 -7.82
N MET A 156 13.42 6.22 -8.86
CA MET A 156 13.67 5.31 -9.99
C MET A 156 14.70 5.86 -10.99
N GLY A 157 15.12 7.13 -10.86
CA GLY A 157 16.00 7.77 -11.84
C GLY A 157 15.31 8.05 -13.19
N TRP A 158 13.99 8.08 -13.22
CA TRP A 158 13.25 8.42 -14.43
C TRP A 158 13.26 9.93 -14.63
N GLU A 159 13.97 10.39 -15.67
CA GLU A 159 13.99 11.81 -16.01
C GLU A 159 12.57 12.33 -16.25
N ALA A 160 12.26 13.49 -15.69
CA ALA A 160 11.07 14.22 -16.07
C ALA A 160 11.23 14.65 -17.54
N LYS A 161 10.54 13.97 -18.46
CA LYS A 161 10.26 14.60 -19.76
C LYS A 161 9.55 15.90 -19.41
N GLU A 162 10.07 17.05 -19.87
CA GLU A 162 9.59 18.40 -19.57
C GLU A 162 8.06 18.43 -19.48
N SER A 163 7.57 18.80 -18.33
CA SER A 163 6.13 18.89 -18.07
C SER A 163 5.52 19.84 -19.08
N HIS A 164 4.57 19.37 -19.86
CA HIS A 164 3.60 20.26 -20.48
C HIS A 164 2.94 21.01 -19.32
N THR A 165 3.35 22.25 -19.12
CA THR A 165 2.72 23.15 -18.16
C THR A 165 1.27 23.29 -18.57
N TYR A 166 0.39 22.62 -17.84
CA TYR A 166 -1.03 22.91 -17.90
C TYR A 166 -1.20 24.38 -17.50
N ARG A 167 -1.44 25.25 -18.48
CA ARG A 167 -1.93 26.62 -18.23
C ARG A 167 -3.43 26.53 -18.20
N PRO A 168 -4.09 26.76 -17.05
CA PRO A 168 -5.54 26.90 -17.04
C PRO A 168 -5.92 28.08 -17.94
N SER A 169 -6.77 27.82 -18.93
CA SER A 169 -7.44 28.87 -19.71
C SER A 169 -8.24 29.74 -18.75
N ARG A 170 -8.00 31.06 -18.80
CA ARG A 170 -8.75 32.09 -18.06
C ARG A 170 -10.21 32.15 -18.53
#